data_a3a1feee20ea6a894d6609f1e5054ce6
#
_entry.id   a3a1feee20ea6a894d6609f1e5054ce6
#
_cell.length_a   1.000
_cell.length_b   1.000
_cell.length_c   1.000
_cell.angle_alpha   90.00
_cell.angle_beta   90.00
_cell.angle_gamma   90.00
#
_symmetry.space_group_name_H-M   'P 1'
#
loop_
_entity.id
_entity.type
_entity.pdbx_description
1 polymer ?
#
loop_
_entity_poly.entity_id
_entity_poly.type
_entity_poly.pdbx_seq_one_letter_code
_entity_poly.pdbx_strand_id
1 'polypeptide(L)'
;MPESRRLTDGEIRLARSIFGNHLDYAAVRICRAPKWLTAAVSPNGSIYYPAPHYLDDFSQAGTPYQIWLIHELTHVWQWQHGFQTWLGGLLLWMRGGYLGRRAYHCPALGRIGSFAELNMEQQAEILASHFAVSAGYRPASAEELGQYRRILDAFFHQSGGNRPLPRYFARICPAK
;
A
#
# COMPACT_ATOMS: atom_id res chain seq x y z
N MET A 1 15.91 -17.92 12.74
CA MET A 1 15.26 -17.27 11.59
C MET A 1 14.33 -16.21 12.15
N PRO A 2 14.08 -15.08 11.48
CA PRO A 2 13.07 -14.14 11.95
C PRO A 2 11.72 -14.86 12.01
N GLU A 3 10.93 -14.54 13.04
CA GLU A 3 9.58 -15.06 13.20
C GLU A 3 8.74 -14.59 12.01
N SER A 4 8.08 -15.52 11.32
CA SER A 4 7.27 -15.22 10.16
C SER A 4 6.04 -16.11 10.08
N ARG A 5 4.94 -15.57 9.55
CA ARG A 5 3.68 -16.28 9.32
C ARG A 5 3.07 -15.96 7.97
N ARG A 6 2.12 -16.76 7.53
CA ARG A 6 1.24 -16.44 6.40
C ARG A 6 0.16 -15.45 6.83
N LEU A 7 -0.56 -14.92 5.85
CA LEU A 7 -1.80 -14.20 6.13
C LEU A 7 -2.84 -15.15 6.75
N THR A 8 -3.61 -14.62 7.69
CA THR A 8 -4.81 -15.31 8.22
C THR A 8 -5.96 -15.20 7.22
N ASP A 9 -6.99 -16.03 7.39
CA ASP A 9 -8.21 -15.94 6.57
C ASP A 9 -8.90 -14.58 6.72
N GLY A 10 -8.83 -13.96 7.90
CA GLY A 10 -9.35 -12.61 8.16
C GLY A 10 -8.61 -11.56 7.35
N GLU A 11 -7.28 -11.60 7.37
CA GLU A 11 -6.42 -10.70 6.60
C GLU A 11 -6.62 -10.86 5.08
N ILE A 12 -6.77 -12.12 4.60
CA ILE A 12 -7.08 -12.40 3.21
C ILE A 12 -8.44 -11.81 2.82
N ARG A 13 -9.46 -11.93 3.68
CA ARG A 13 -10.78 -11.30 3.40
C ARG A 13 -10.69 -9.78 3.31
N LEU A 14 -9.98 -9.13 4.23
CA LEU A 14 -9.73 -7.69 4.16
C LEU A 14 -9.01 -7.31 2.86
N ALA A 15 -7.93 -8.02 2.53
CA ALA A 15 -7.14 -7.74 1.34
C ALA A 15 -7.95 -7.95 0.05
N ARG A 16 -8.78 -8.99 -0.02
CA ARG A 16 -9.62 -9.26 -1.19
C ARG A 16 -10.63 -8.16 -1.51
N SER A 17 -11.07 -7.38 -0.53
CA SER A 17 -11.97 -6.25 -0.78
C SER A 17 -11.33 -5.15 -1.64
N ILE A 18 -9.98 -5.11 -1.69
CA ILE A 18 -9.20 -4.14 -2.48
C ILE A 18 -8.52 -4.80 -3.67
N PHE A 19 -7.81 -5.91 -3.43
CA PHE A 19 -6.94 -6.52 -4.45
C PHE A 19 -7.65 -7.62 -5.28
N GLY A 20 -8.86 -8.07 -4.87
CA GLY A 20 -9.58 -9.13 -5.58
C GLY A 20 -8.70 -10.37 -5.78
N ASN A 21 -8.45 -10.73 -7.04
CA ASN A 21 -7.57 -11.83 -7.43
C ASN A 21 -6.20 -11.33 -7.97
N HIS A 22 -5.88 -10.05 -7.79
CA HIS A 22 -4.64 -9.45 -8.30
C HIS A 22 -3.45 -9.59 -7.33
N LEU A 23 -3.58 -10.33 -6.23
CA LEU A 23 -2.53 -10.62 -5.27
C LEU A 23 -2.41 -12.14 -5.04
N ASP A 24 -1.21 -12.68 -5.12
CA ASP A 24 -0.93 -14.05 -4.67
C ASP A 24 -0.80 -14.05 -3.15
N TYR A 25 -1.92 -14.29 -2.47
CA TYR A 25 -2.02 -14.31 -1.01
C TYR A 25 -1.18 -15.42 -0.37
N ALA A 26 -1.01 -16.54 -1.07
CA ALA A 26 -0.26 -17.69 -0.55
C ALA A 26 1.25 -17.40 -0.46
N ALA A 27 1.75 -16.54 -1.34
CA ALA A 27 3.15 -16.11 -1.35
C ALA A 27 3.48 -15.06 -0.28
N VAL A 28 2.47 -14.35 0.26
CA VAL A 28 2.72 -13.27 1.24
C VAL A 28 3.20 -13.83 2.57
N ARG A 29 4.22 -13.19 3.14
CA ARG A 29 4.70 -13.44 4.50
C ARG A 29 4.66 -12.18 5.32
N ILE A 30 4.16 -12.27 6.56
CA ILE A 30 4.30 -11.26 7.59
C ILE A 30 5.43 -11.70 8.50
N CYS A 31 6.45 -10.85 8.63
CA CYS A 31 7.68 -11.13 9.34
C CYS A 31 7.87 -10.14 10.48
N ARG A 32 8.42 -10.62 11.61
CA ARG A 32 8.92 -9.74 12.67
C ARG A 32 10.23 -9.10 12.20
N ALA A 33 10.26 -7.79 12.14
CA ALA A 33 11.44 -7.05 11.73
C ALA A 33 12.57 -7.13 12.77
N PRO A 34 13.85 -6.98 12.37
CA PRO A 34 14.94 -6.80 13.29
C PRO A 34 14.74 -5.57 14.18
N LYS A 35 15.33 -5.57 15.40
CA LYS A 35 15.09 -4.52 16.41
C LYS A 35 15.49 -3.10 15.96
N TRP A 36 16.39 -2.97 15.01
CA TRP A 36 16.83 -1.69 14.48
C TRP A 36 15.85 -1.08 13.46
N LEU A 37 14.89 -1.87 12.94
CA LEU A 37 13.90 -1.39 12.01
C LEU A 37 12.68 -0.87 12.77
N THR A 38 12.44 0.43 12.70
CA THR A 38 11.39 1.13 13.46
C THR A 38 10.13 1.42 12.64
N ALA A 39 10.15 1.18 11.33
CA ALA A 39 9.02 1.31 10.43
C ALA A 39 8.73 -0.02 9.72
N ALA A 40 7.49 -0.26 9.30
CA ALA A 40 7.20 -1.39 8.43
C ALA A 40 7.81 -1.17 7.05
N VAL A 41 8.24 -2.26 6.42
CA VAL A 41 8.79 -2.26 5.06
C VAL A 41 8.39 -3.52 4.31
N SER A 42 8.17 -3.38 3.01
CA SER A 42 7.78 -4.48 2.12
C SER A 42 8.70 -4.54 0.88
N PRO A 43 10.00 -4.86 1.05
CA PRO A 43 11.01 -4.70 0.00
C PRO A 43 10.98 -5.80 -1.07
N ASN A 44 10.40 -6.97 -0.77
CA ASN A 44 10.58 -8.20 -1.57
C ASN A 44 9.34 -9.12 -1.56
N GLY A 45 8.14 -8.54 -1.48
CA GLY A 45 6.89 -9.31 -1.44
C GLY A 45 6.54 -9.89 -0.07
N SER A 46 7.38 -9.67 0.94
CA SER A 46 7.09 -9.95 2.35
C SER A 46 6.99 -8.64 3.12
N ILE A 47 6.16 -8.62 4.16
CA ILE A 47 5.95 -7.45 5.03
C ILE A 47 6.73 -7.66 6.33
N TYR A 48 7.55 -6.69 6.70
CA TYR A 48 8.33 -6.71 7.94
C TYR A 48 7.81 -5.65 8.89
N TYR A 49 7.11 -6.05 9.95
CA TYR A 49 6.63 -5.15 10.99
C TYR A 49 7.61 -5.03 12.15
N PRO A 50 7.82 -3.82 12.71
CA PRO A 50 8.56 -3.66 13.95
C PRO A 50 7.99 -4.54 15.06
N ALA A 51 8.84 -5.08 15.93
CA ALA A 51 8.45 -6.06 16.95
C ALA A 51 7.21 -5.66 17.80
N PRO A 52 7.04 -4.38 18.23
CA PRO A 52 5.84 -3.97 18.97
C PRO A 52 4.54 -3.98 18.16
N HIS A 53 4.64 -4.03 16.83
CA HIS A 53 3.51 -3.98 15.89
C HIS A 53 3.36 -5.26 15.07
N TYR A 54 4.12 -6.30 15.41
CA TYR A 54 3.95 -7.63 14.83
C TYR A 54 2.79 -8.34 15.54
N LEU A 55 1.67 -8.47 14.84
CA LEU A 55 0.44 -9.05 15.37
C LEU A 55 0.18 -10.45 14.79
N ASP A 56 -0.51 -11.28 15.55
CA ASP A 56 -0.93 -12.61 15.09
C ASP A 56 -2.02 -12.53 14.02
N ASP A 57 -2.89 -11.52 14.09
CA ASP A 57 -3.97 -11.26 13.12
C ASP A 57 -4.32 -9.77 13.08
N PHE A 58 -3.95 -9.09 11.98
CA PHE A 58 -4.27 -7.69 11.76
C PHE A 58 -5.76 -7.45 11.53
N SER A 59 -6.51 -8.47 11.07
CA SER A 59 -7.96 -8.34 10.83
C SER A 59 -8.76 -8.20 12.12
N GLN A 60 -8.22 -8.68 13.24
CA GLN A 60 -8.81 -8.56 14.56
C GLN A 60 -8.34 -7.31 15.32
N ALA A 61 -7.39 -6.59 14.77
CA ALA A 61 -6.87 -5.37 15.36
C ALA A 61 -7.75 -4.16 15.03
N GLY A 62 -7.52 -3.04 15.73
CA GLY A 62 -8.22 -1.79 15.46
C GLY A 62 -7.96 -1.26 14.04
N THR A 63 -8.89 -0.43 13.57
CA THR A 63 -8.91 0.20 12.24
C THR A 63 -7.55 0.70 11.72
N PRO A 64 -6.70 1.38 12.54
CA PRO A 64 -5.40 1.85 12.05
C PRO A 64 -4.49 0.70 11.57
N TYR A 65 -4.52 -0.45 12.24
CA TYR A 65 -3.72 -1.61 11.86
C TYR A 65 -4.23 -2.27 10.58
N GLN A 66 -5.55 -2.31 10.38
CA GLN A 66 -6.15 -2.85 9.15
C GLN A 66 -5.80 -1.96 7.94
N ILE A 67 -5.89 -0.63 8.11
CA ILE A 67 -5.48 0.34 7.08
C ILE A 67 -3.99 0.19 6.77
N TRP A 68 -3.16 0.03 7.80
CA TRP A 68 -1.71 -0.18 7.63
C TRP A 68 -1.41 -1.47 6.87
N LEU A 69 -2.13 -2.57 7.19
CA LEU A 69 -2.00 -3.82 6.43
C LEU A 69 -2.26 -3.63 4.94
N ILE A 70 -3.32 -2.89 4.57
CA ILE A 70 -3.64 -2.61 3.16
C ILE A 70 -2.54 -1.77 2.50
N HIS A 71 -1.96 -0.80 3.21
CA HIS A 71 -0.81 -0.03 2.73
C HIS A 71 0.37 -0.94 2.38
N GLU A 72 0.78 -1.81 3.31
CA GLU A 72 1.90 -2.72 3.10
C GLU A 72 1.60 -3.79 2.02
N LEU A 73 0.37 -4.30 1.96
CA LEU A 73 -0.04 -5.20 0.90
C LEU A 73 -0.03 -4.55 -0.49
N THR A 74 -0.17 -3.21 -0.57
CA THR A 74 0.02 -2.50 -1.84
C THR A 74 1.45 -2.63 -2.33
N HIS A 75 2.45 -2.54 -1.46
CA HIS A 75 3.84 -2.77 -1.83
C HIS A 75 4.11 -4.22 -2.23
N VAL A 76 3.44 -5.19 -1.58
CA VAL A 76 3.50 -6.59 -2.00
C VAL A 76 2.90 -6.77 -3.40
N TRP A 77 1.74 -6.13 -3.68
CA TRP A 77 1.13 -6.13 -5.00
C TRP A 77 2.07 -5.52 -6.06
N GLN A 78 2.67 -4.36 -5.77
CA GLN A 78 3.65 -3.71 -6.65
C GLN A 78 4.81 -4.67 -6.98
N TRP A 79 5.36 -5.34 -5.96
CA TRP A 79 6.44 -6.32 -6.12
C TRP A 79 6.01 -7.52 -6.98
N GLN A 80 4.89 -8.15 -6.68
CA GLN A 80 4.40 -9.32 -7.42
C GLN A 80 4.13 -9.00 -8.89
N HIS A 81 3.92 -7.73 -9.22
CA HIS A 81 3.67 -7.25 -10.57
C HIS A 81 4.92 -6.66 -11.25
N GLY A 82 6.09 -6.82 -10.65
CA GLY A 82 7.38 -6.51 -11.28
C GLY A 82 7.97 -5.16 -10.92
N PHE A 83 7.34 -4.36 -10.04
CA PHE A 83 7.96 -3.16 -9.50
C PHE A 83 8.90 -3.53 -8.34
N GLN A 84 10.18 -3.15 -8.44
CA GLN A 84 11.16 -3.43 -7.40
C GLN A 84 11.01 -2.42 -6.25
N THR A 85 10.22 -2.76 -5.23
CA THR A 85 9.86 -1.87 -4.12
C THR A 85 11.07 -1.41 -3.32
N TRP A 86 12.08 -2.28 -3.12
CA TRP A 86 13.34 -1.89 -2.46
C TRP A 86 14.07 -0.77 -3.23
N LEU A 87 14.11 -0.85 -4.57
CA LEU A 87 14.73 0.18 -5.41
C LEU A 87 13.90 1.46 -5.39
N GLY A 88 12.57 1.34 -5.48
CA GLY A 88 11.65 2.46 -5.37
C GLY A 88 11.83 3.22 -4.05
N GLY A 89 11.89 2.50 -2.92
CA GLY A 89 12.15 3.07 -1.61
C GLY A 89 13.52 3.76 -1.50
N LEU A 90 14.57 3.13 -2.04
CA LEU A 90 15.93 3.72 -2.08
C LEU A 90 15.93 5.04 -2.88
N LEU A 91 15.32 5.06 -4.05
CA LEU A 91 15.23 6.27 -4.88
C LEU A 91 14.43 7.39 -4.21
N LEU A 92 13.32 7.06 -3.53
CA LEU A 92 12.56 8.02 -2.74
C LEU A 92 13.39 8.56 -1.58
N TRP A 93 14.15 7.70 -0.90
CA TRP A 93 15.06 8.11 0.19
C TRP A 93 16.14 9.07 -0.30
N MET A 94 16.85 8.73 -1.38
CA MET A 94 17.90 9.59 -1.97
C MET A 94 17.37 10.97 -2.39
N ARG A 95 16.08 11.04 -2.80
CA ARG A 95 15.41 12.28 -3.19
C ARG A 95 14.79 13.05 -2.01
N GLY A 96 15.07 12.61 -0.76
CA GLY A 96 14.50 13.23 0.45
C GLY A 96 13.00 13.01 0.63
N GLY A 97 12.43 11.99 -0.03
CA GLY A 97 11.00 11.71 0.01
C GLY A 97 10.49 11.36 1.40
N TYR A 98 11.30 10.72 2.22
CA TYR A 98 10.91 10.37 3.59
C TYR A 98 11.11 11.52 4.60
N LEU A 99 11.85 12.58 4.25
CA LEU A 99 11.95 13.79 5.07
C LEU A 99 10.59 14.50 5.12
N GLY A 100 10.05 14.68 6.33
CA GLY A 100 8.71 15.26 6.52
C GLY A 100 7.59 14.47 5.84
N ARG A 101 7.77 13.15 5.60
CA ARG A 101 6.80 12.26 4.97
C ARG A 101 6.36 12.69 3.55
N ARG A 102 7.17 13.43 2.82
CA ARG A 102 6.83 13.99 1.50
C ARG A 102 6.42 12.93 0.46
N ALA A 103 7.02 11.73 0.52
CA ALA A 103 6.68 10.62 -0.36
C ALA A 103 5.23 10.15 -0.22
N TYR A 104 4.65 10.30 0.99
CA TYR A 104 3.28 9.90 1.32
C TYR A 104 2.24 10.96 1.00
N HIS A 105 2.66 12.23 0.79
CA HIS A 105 1.72 13.30 0.49
C HIS A 105 1.12 13.12 -0.91
N CYS A 106 -0.16 12.76 -0.95
CA CYS A 106 -0.91 12.70 -2.19
C CYS A 106 -1.38 14.11 -2.61
N PRO A 107 -1.40 14.41 -3.92
CA PRO A 107 -2.16 15.54 -4.44
C PRO A 107 -3.64 15.41 -4.06
N ALA A 108 -4.40 16.51 -4.11
CA ALA A 108 -5.85 16.42 -4.00
C ALA A 108 -6.39 15.44 -5.08
N LEU A 109 -7.35 14.58 -4.72
CA LEU A 109 -7.85 13.52 -5.60
C LEU A 109 -8.26 14.02 -6.99
N GLY A 110 -8.87 15.21 -7.04
CA GLY A 110 -9.26 15.86 -8.31
C GLY A 110 -8.08 16.24 -9.24
N ARG A 111 -6.86 16.29 -8.72
CA ARG A 111 -5.63 16.61 -9.48
C ARG A 111 -4.84 15.39 -9.92
N ILE A 112 -5.23 14.19 -9.49
CA ILE A 112 -4.59 12.93 -9.89
C ILE A 112 -5.18 12.51 -11.23
N GLY A 113 -4.37 12.47 -12.28
CA GLY A 113 -4.77 12.04 -13.62
C GLY A 113 -4.97 10.53 -13.70
N SER A 114 -4.03 9.76 -13.17
CA SER A 114 -4.10 8.30 -13.13
C SER A 114 -3.34 7.72 -11.93
N PHE A 115 -3.70 6.49 -11.55
CA PHE A 115 -3.01 5.76 -10.48
C PHE A 115 -1.51 5.53 -10.77
N ALA A 116 -1.16 5.31 -12.05
CA ALA A 116 0.23 5.09 -12.48
C ALA A 116 1.13 6.34 -12.44
N GLU A 117 0.58 7.55 -12.24
CA GLU A 117 1.37 8.77 -12.06
C GLU A 117 1.95 8.91 -10.65
N LEU A 118 1.37 8.20 -9.71
CA LEU A 118 1.74 8.25 -8.31
C LEU A 118 3.04 7.48 -8.06
N ASN A 119 3.83 7.92 -7.07
CA ASN A 119 4.92 7.11 -6.57
C ASN A 119 4.39 5.92 -5.75
N MET A 120 5.28 5.00 -5.35
CA MET A 120 4.87 3.77 -4.68
C MET A 120 4.14 4.01 -3.36
N GLU A 121 4.58 5.00 -2.56
CA GLU A 121 3.96 5.35 -1.28
C GLU A 121 2.60 6.02 -1.48
N GLN A 122 2.49 6.92 -2.46
CA GLN A 122 1.22 7.56 -2.79
C GLN A 122 0.18 6.55 -3.28
N GLN A 123 0.58 5.55 -4.06
CA GLN A 123 -0.32 4.46 -4.46
C GLN A 123 -0.82 3.69 -3.24
N ALA A 124 0.08 3.39 -2.29
CA ALA A 124 -0.29 2.71 -1.06
C ALA A 124 -1.23 3.55 -0.18
N GLU A 125 -0.98 4.87 -0.06
CA GLU A 125 -1.88 5.79 0.65
C GLU A 125 -3.27 5.89 -0.01
N ILE A 126 -3.35 5.92 -1.34
CA ILE A 126 -4.64 5.98 -2.06
C ILE A 126 -5.45 4.71 -1.84
N LEU A 127 -4.84 3.52 -1.94
CA LEU A 127 -5.55 2.25 -1.71
C LEU A 127 -5.95 2.08 -0.24
N ALA A 128 -5.08 2.43 0.71
CA ALA A 128 -5.38 2.40 2.14
C ALA A 128 -6.52 3.38 2.50
N SER A 129 -6.51 4.59 1.92
CA SER A 129 -7.58 5.58 2.11
C SER A 129 -8.90 5.12 1.48
N HIS A 130 -8.85 4.54 0.28
CA HIS A 130 -10.03 3.96 -0.36
C HIS A 130 -10.60 2.81 0.46
N PHE A 131 -9.77 1.93 1.01
CA PHE A 131 -10.18 0.88 1.93
C PHE A 131 -10.90 1.45 3.15
N ALA A 132 -10.33 2.48 3.80
CA ALA A 132 -10.93 3.11 4.98
C ALA A 132 -12.33 3.67 4.70
N VAL A 133 -12.56 4.24 3.51
CA VAL A 133 -13.86 4.72 3.08
C VAL A 133 -14.80 3.55 2.77
N SER A 134 -14.35 2.56 2.00
CA SER A 134 -15.17 1.43 1.55
C SER A 134 -15.60 0.53 2.72
N ALA A 135 -14.75 0.41 3.75
CA ALA A 135 -15.05 -0.34 4.98
C ALA A 135 -15.89 0.47 6.00
N GLY A 136 -16.25 1.72 5.69
CA GLY A 136 -17.04 2.57 6.56
C GLY A 136 -16.27 3.15 7.76
N TYR A 137 -14.93 3.08 7.76
CA TYR A 137 -14.09 3.62 8.83
C TYR A 137 -13.97 5.15 8.79
N ARG A 138 -14.25 5.74 7.64
CA ARG A 138 -14.26 7.17 7.41
C ARG A 138 -15.40 7.54 6.45
N PRO A 139 -16.16 8.63 6.73
CA PRO A 139 -17.14 9.13 5.77
C PRO A 139 -16.44 9.69 4.53
N ALA A 140 -17.11 9.64 3.39
CA ALA A 140 -16.69 10.29 2.15
C ALA A 140 -17.89 10.86 1.42
N SER A 141 -17.68 11.96 0.69
CA SER A 141 -18.70 12.54 -0.17
C SER A 141 -18.88 11.70 -1.45
N ALA A 142 -20.00 11.88 -2.13
CA ALA A 142 -20.23 11.25 -3.43
C ALA A 142 -19.16 11.67 -4.48
N GLU A 143 -18.71 12.92 -4.40
CA GLU A 143 -17.62 13.44 -5.23
C GLU A 143 -16.31 12.69 -4.96
N GLU A 144 -15.93 12.55 -3.70
CA GLU A 144 -14.71 11.82 -3.29
C GLU A 144 -14.76 10.37 -3.78
N LEU A 145 -15.88 9.69 -3.61
CA LEU A 145 -16.08 8.33 -4.11
C LEU A 145 -15.94 8.25 -5.64
N GLY A 146 -16.49 9.23 -6.37
CA GLY A 146 -16.32 9.35 -7.81
C GLY A 146 -14.86 9.53 -8.24
N GLN A 147 -14.10 10.32 -7.48
CA GLN A 147 -12.66 10.53 -7.70
C GLN A 147 -11.85 9.24 -7.48
N TYR A 148 -12.12 8.47 -6.41
CA TYR A 148 -11.49 7.16 -6.20
C TYR A 148 -11.79 6.20 -7.34
N ARG A 149 -13.05 6.09 -7.77
CA ARG A 149 -13.43 5.22 -8.90
C ARG A 149 -12.64 5.55 -10.15
N ARG A 150 -12.53 6.84 -10.50
CA ARG A 150 -11.79 7.32 -11.67
C ARG A 150 -10.29 7.00 -11.58
N ILE A 151 -9.66 7.25 -10.43
CA ILE A 151 -8.22 7.02 -10.22
C ILE A 151 -7.90 5.53 -10.25
N LEU A 152 -8.74 4.70 -9.62
CA LEU A 152 -8.51 3.28 -9.41
C LEU A 152 -9.11 2.39 -10.51
N ASP A 153 -9.75 2.95 -11.53
CA ASP A 153 -10.39 2.19 -12.62
C ASP A 153 -9.40 1.20 -13.25
N ALA A 154 -8.22 1.67 -13.66
CA ALA A 154 -7.17 0.82 -14.24
C ALA A 154 -6.59 -0.21 -13.27
N PHE A 155 -6.68 0.04 -11.96
CA PHE A 155 -6.26 -0.90 -10.92
C PHE A 155 -7.29 -2.03 -10.76
N PHE A 156 -8.57 -1.71 -10.72
CA PHE A 156 -9.63 -2.71 -10.55
C PHE A 156 -9.88 -3.54 -11.82
N HIS A 157 -9.65 -2.95 -13.00
CA HIS A 157 -9.89 -3.59 -14.30
C HIS A 157 -8.59 -4.02 -15.00
N GLN A 158 -7.59 -4.49 -14.22
CA GLN A 158 -6.32 -4.96 -14.77
C GLN A 158 -6.55 -6.11 -15.76
N SER A 159 -6.34 -5.85 -17.05
CA SER A 159 -6.46 -6.84 -18.11
C SER A 159 -5.26 -6.80 -19.05
N GLY A 160 -4.86 -7.95 -19.59
CA GLY A 160 -3.91 -8.02 -20.69
C GLY A 160 -2.50 -7.53 -20.41
N GLY A 161 -2.04 -7.53 -19.13
CA GLY A 161 -0.67 -7.13 -18.77
C GLY A 161 -0.48 -5.63 -18.57
N ASN A 162 -1.49 -4.80 -18.82
CA ASN A 162 -1.43 -3.36 -18.52
C ASN A 162 -1.74 -3.13 -17.04
N ARG A 163 -0.69 -3.05 -16.22
CA ARG A 163 -0.77 -2.85 -14.78
C ARG A 163 -0.36 -1.43 -14.42
N PRO A 164 -1.15 -0.70 -13.64
CA PRO A 164 -0.88 0.69 -13.31
C PRO A 164 0.20 0.81 -12.22
N LEU A 165 1.39 0.24 -12.47
CA LEU A 165 2.53 0.27 -11.55
C LEU A 165 3.06 1.69 -11.38
N PRO A 166 3.67 2.00 -10.22
CA PRO A 166 4.22 3.32 -9.95
C PRO A 166 5.46 3.58 -10.80
N ARG A 167 5.77 4.85 -11.03
CA ARG A 167 7.02 5.25 -11.70
C ARG A 167 8.11 5.50 -10.67
N TYR A 168 9.33 5.00 -10.92
CA TYR A 168 10.50 5.22 -10.05
C TYR A 168 10.81 6.71 -9.83
N PHE A 169 10.56 7.56 -10.82
CA PHE A 169 10.81 9.00 -10.78
C PHE A 169 9.52 9.84 -10.73
N ALA A 170 8.43 9.27 -10.22
CA ALA A 170 7.21 10.01 -9.97
C ALA A 170 7.44 11.24 -9.06
N ARG A 171 6.55 12.22 -9.14
CA ARG A 171 6.64 13.45 -8.33
C ARG A 171 6.56 13.14 -6.84
N ILE A 172 7.45 13.78 -6.08
CA ILE A 172 7.34 13.91 -4.63
C ILE A 172 6.69 15.26 -4.36
N CYS A 173 5.57 15.26 -3.63
CA CYS A 173 4.89 16.50 -3.28
C CYS A 173 5.75 17.34 -2.32
N PRO A 174 5.69 18.70 -2.39
CA PRO A 174 6.33 19.53 -1.39
C PRO A 174 5.76 19.24 0.00
N ALA A 175 6.57 19.45 1.04
CA ALA A 175 6.06 19.45 2.40
C ALA A 175 4.99 20.56 2.55
N LYS A 176 3.91 20.26 3.27
CA LYS A 176 2.92 21.26 3.66
C LYS A 176 3.49 22.14 4.76
#